data_807bcf16e88bdad3a588538989b0623c
#
_entry.id   807bcf16e88bdad3a588538989b0623c
#
_cell.length_a   1.000
_cell.length_b   1.000
_cell.length_c   1.000
_cell.angle_alpha   90.00
_cell.angle_beta   90.00
_cell.angle_gamma   90.00
#
_symmetry.space_group_name_H-M   'P 1'
#
loop_
_entity.id
_entity.type
_entity.pdbx_description
1 polymer ?
#
loop_
_entity_poly.entity_id
_entity_poly.type
_entity_poly.pdbx_seq_one_letter_code
_entity_poly.pdbx_strand_id
1 'polypeptide(L)'
;MTSDEFAKNFYLEKLAFLKSCFEAQPEQPSAVNVKIKEMALTEHQTEKLKEVIDILLDDVFYTILLGLDGESHIGNTQQVYKIYDQDDNLISDCGELEASAYEYFHESKYEKESH
;
A
#
# COMPACT_ATOMS: atom_id res chain seq x y z
N MET A 1 -12.73 -11.51 8.20
CA MET A 1 -11.91 -10.88 7.14
C MET A 1 -10.99 -11.92 6.54
N THR A 2 -10.88 -11.94 5.23
CA THR A 2 -9.99 -12.86 4.52
C THR A 2 -8.63 -12.21 4.26
N SER A 3 -7.64 -13.02 3.89
CA SER A 3 -6.33 -12.52 3.46
C SER A 3 -6.48 -11.61 2.25
N ASP A 4 -7.39 -11.94 1.33
CA ASP A 4 -7.66 -11.11 0.15
C ASP A 4 -8.21 -9.73 0.54
N GLU A 5 -9.18 -9.67 1.44
CA GLU A 5 -9.73 -8.40 1.91
C GLU A 5 -8.67 -7.56 2.63
N PHE A 6 -7.83 -8.21 3.42
CA PHE A 6 -6.75 -7.53 4.14
C PHE A 6 -5.75 -6.89 3.17
N ALA A 7 -5.29 -7.67 2.19
CA ALA A 7 -4.37 -7.16 1.17
C ALA A 7 -5.01 -6.07 0.33
N LYS A 8 -6.28 -6.23 -0.04
CA LYS A 8 -7.04 -5.22 -0.77
C LYS A 8 -7.10 -3.90 0.01
N ASN A 9 -7.33 -3.97 1.32
CA ASN A 9 -7.39 -2.78 2.15
C ASN A 9 -6.05 -2.04 2.20
N PHE A 10 -4.93 -2.77 2.22
CA PHE A 10 -3.61 -2.14 2.09
C PHE A 10 -3.46 -1.44 0.75
N TYR A 11 -3.93 -2.05 -0.32
CA TYR A 11 -3.90 -1.42 -1.64
C TYR A 11 -4.76 -0.16 -1.70
N LEU A 12 -5.98 -0.20 -1.14
CA LEU A 12 -6.85 0.97 -1.06
C LEU A 12 -6.21 2.09 -0.23
N GLU A 13 -5.51 1.73 0.84
CA GLU A 13 -4.78 2.69 1.67
C GLU A 13 -3.65 3.35 0.87
N LYS A 14 -2.92 2.56 0.06
CA LYS A 14 -1.92 3.10 -0.86
C LYS A 14 -2.54 4.16 -1.79
N LEU A 15 -3.68 3.86 -2.40
CA LEU A 15 -4.36 4.80 -3.29
C LEU A 15 -4.76 6.08 -2.56
N ALA A 16 -5.24 5.96 -1.31
CA ALA A 16 -5.61 7.11 -0.50
C ALA A 16 -4.39 7.98 -0.18
N PHE A 17 -3.27 7.37 0.18
CA PHE A 17 -2.02 8.10 0.43
C PHE A 17 -1.54 8.84 -0.82
N LEU A 18 -1.54 8.15 -1.96
CA LEU A 18 -1.09 8.75 -3.21
C LEU A 18 -1.95 9.96 -3.57
N LYS A 19 -3.26 9.81 -3.44
CA LYS A 19 -4.19 10.91 -3.68
C LYS A 19 -3.93 12.09 -2.74
N SER A 20 -3.76 11.83 -1.44
CA SER A 20 -3.56 12.88 -0.45
C SER A 20 -2.27 13.68 -0.69
N CYS A 21 -1.23 13.04 -1.23
CA CYS A 21 0.02 13.72 -1.53
C CYS A 21 -0.16 14.84 -2.56
N PHE A 22 -1.10 14.69 -3.50
CA PHE A 22 -1.22 15.58 -4.67
C PHE A 22 -2.53 16.35 -4.75
N GLU A 23 -3.38 16.29 -3.73
CA GLU A 23 -4.61 17.08 -3.73
C GLU A 23 -4.30 18.58 -3.80
N ALA A 24 -5.05 19.30 -4.66
CA ALA A 24 -4.83 20.72 -4.87
C ALA A 24 -5.19 21.57 -3.64
N GLN A 25 -6.33 21.29 -3.03
CA GLN A 25 -6.85 22.07 -1.91
C GLN A 25 -7.50 21.17 -0.84
N PRO A 26 -6.70 20.35 -0.14
CA PRO A 26 -7.26 19.49 0.89
C PRO A 26 -7.68 20.30 2.11
N GLU A 27 -8.73 19.87 2.80
CA GLU A 27 -9.17 20.51 4.05
C GLU A 27 -8.10 20.37 5.13
N GLN A 28 -7.47 19.19 5.21
CA GLN A 28 -6.40 18.93 6.17
C GLN A 28 -5.21 18.33 5.42
N PRO A 29 -4.32 19.20 4.89
CA PRO A 29 -3.20 18.71 4.10
C PRO A 29 -2.23 17.89 4.93
N SER A 30 -1.73 16.78 4.33
CA SER A 30 -0.67 15.99 4.94
C SER A 30 0.65 16.77 4.91
N ALA A 31 1.61 16.35 5.75
CA ALA A 31 2.94 16.96 5.71
C ALA A 31 3.59 16.80 4.33
N VAL A 32 3.39 15.65 3.68
CA VAL A 32 3.91 15.42 2.33
C VAL A 32 3.29 16.36 1.32
N ASN A 33 1.97 16.55 1.39
CA ASN A 33 1.25 17.49 0.50
C ASN A 33 1.83 18.90 0.61
N VAL A 34 2.05 19.38 1.85
CA VAL A 34 2.62 20.70 2.10
C VAL A 34 4.02 20.82 1.49
N LYS A 35 4.87 19.80 1.71
CA LYS A 35 6.24 19.80 1.20
C LYS A 35 6.29 19.80 -0.33
N ILE A 36 5.43 19.02 -0.96
CA ILE A 36 5.38 18.97 -2.42
C ILE A 36 4.99 20.34 -2.99
N LYS A 37 4.02 21.01 -2.38
CA LYS A 37 3.60 22.33 -2.82
C LYS A 37 4.72 23.37 -2.67
N GLU A 38 5.49 23.28 -1.57
CA GLU A 38 6.64 24.16 -1.36
C GLU A 38 7.70 24.02 -2.46
N MET A 39 7.79 22.86 -3.10
CA MET A 39 8.75 22.63 -4.17
C MET A 39 8.43 23.41 -5.45
N ALA A 40 7.19 23.87 -5.61
CA ALA A 40 6.73 24.63 -6.78
C ALA A 40 7.10 23.94 -8.10
N LEU A 41 6.79 22.65 -8.21
CA LEU A 41 7.14 21.82 -9.37
C LEU A 41 6.33 22.20 -10.61
N THR A 42 6.94 22.00 -11.78
CA THR A 42 6.20 22.08 -13.05
C THR A 42 5.26 20.88 -13.14
N GLU A 43 4.31 20.94 -14.09
CA GLU A 43 3.38 19.84 -14.33
C GLU A 43 4.14 18.53 -14.65
N HIS A 44 5.15 18.60 -15.51
CA HIS A 44 5.96 17.42 -15.86
C HIS A 44 6.71 16.87 -14.65
N GLN A 45 7.31 17.74 -13.83
CA GLN A 45 7.99 17.33 -12.61
C GLN A 45 7.04 16.69 -11.60
N THR A 46 5.82 17.22 -11.48
CA THR A 46 4.79 16.67 -10.61
C THR A 46 4.41 15.26 -11.03
N GLU A 47 4.24 15.02 -12.34
CA GLU A 47 3.93 13.68 -12.84
C GLU A 47 5.05 12.68 -12.56
N LYS A 48 6.31 13.11 -12.70
CA LYS A 48 7.47 12.26 -12.39
C LYS A 48 7.54 11.94 -10.90
N LEU A 49 7.30 12.91 -10.04
CA LEU A 49 7.29 12.69 -8.60
C LEU A 49 6.17 11.72 -8.21
N LYS A 50 5.01 11.87 -8.83
CA LYS A 50 3.88 10.97 -8.59
C LYS A 50 4.22 9.52 -8.94
N GLU A 51 4.90 9.30 -10.06
CA GLU A 51 5.37 7.97 -10.44
C GLU A 51 6.31 7.37 -9.39
N VAL A 52 7.25 8.18 -8.89
CA VAL A 52 8.22 7.73 -7.88
C VAL A 52 7.51 7.36 -6.58
N ILE A 53 6.60 8.20 -6.13
CA ILE A 53 5.85 7.95 -4.88
C ILE A 53 4.97 6.71 -5.03
N ASP A 54 4.32 6.55 -6.18
CA ASP A 54 3.50 5.37 -6.47
C ASP A 54 4.32 4.08 -6.35
N ILE A 55 5.48 4.04 -7.01
CA ILE A 55 6.38 2.89 -6.95
C ILE A 55 6.86 2.64 -5.52
N LEU A 56 7.24 3.69 -4.80
CA LEU A 56 7.69 3.57 -3.41
C LEU A 56 6.61 2.98 -2.51
N LEU A 57 5.37 3.47 -2.64
CA LEU A 57 4.26 2.97 -1.83
C LEU A 57 3.96 1.51 -2.16
N ASP A 58 4.02 1.11 -3.43
CA ASP A 58 3.87 -0.30 -3.80
C ASP A 58 4.94 -1.16 -3.12
N ASP A 59 6.19 -0.74 -3.21
CA ASP A 59 7.31 -1.49 -2.62
C ASP A 59 7.15 -1.61 -1.10
N VAL A 60 6.82 -0.52 -0.42
CA VAL A 60 6.67 -0.50 1.03
C VAL A 60 5.53 -1.42 1.46
N PHE A 61 4.34 -1.22 0.91
CA PHE A 61 3.18 -2.01 1.33
C PHE A 61 3.30 -3.48 0.96
N TYR A 62 3.79 -3.77 -0.24
CA TYR A 62 4.00 -5.15 -0.66
C TYR A 62 5.01 -5.86 0.24
N THR A 63 6.15 -5.23 0.50
CA THR A 63 7.19 -5.81 1.35
C THR A 63 6.69 -6.05 2.77
N ILE A 64 5.90 -5.13 3.33
CA ILE A 64 5.32 -5.32 4.66
C ILE A 64 4.37 -6.53 4.67
N LEU A 65 3.52 -6.66 3.66
CA LEU A 65 2.61 -7.80 3.58
C LEU A 65 3.36 -9.12 3.48
N LEU A 66 4.43 -9.17 2.69
CA LEU A 66 5.30 -10.35 2.63
C LEU A 66 5.93 -10.66 3.98
N GLY A 67 6.40 -9.63 4.67
CA GLY A 67 6.98 -9.77 6.00
C GLY A 67 6.00 -10.32 7.02
N LEU A 68 4.76 -9.87 6.95
CA LEU A 68 3.69 -10.37 7.84
C LEU A 68 3.36 -11.83 7.56
N ASP A 69 3.58 -12.30 6.34
CA ASP A 69 3.35 -13.69 5.94
C ASP A 69 4.58 -14.60 6.19
N GLY A 70 5.67 -14.02 6.67
CA GLY A 70 6.90 -14.75 6.94
C GLY A 70 7.80 -14.96 5.72
N GLU A 71 7.45 -14.37 4.58
CA GLU A 71 8.20 -14.55 3.33
C GLU A 71 9.33 -13.53 3.14
N SER A 72 9.42 -12.54 4.04
CA SER A 72 10.43 -11.50 3.98
C SER A 72 10.74 -11.01 5.39
N HIS A 73 11.83 -10.26 5.54
CA HIS A 73 12.18 -9.63 6.81
C HIS A 73 11.35 -8.36 7.04
N ILE A 74 11.01 -8.12 8.29
CA ILE A 74 10.61 -6.79 8.73
C ILE A 74 11.72 -6.32 9.66
N GLY A 75 12.43 -5.27 9.26
CA GLY A 75 13.65 -4.89 9.95
C GLY A 75 14.70 -5.97 9.83
N ASN A 76 15.15 -6.50 10.95
CA ASN A 76 16.19 -7.53 10.99
C ASN A 76 15.67 -8.94 11.26
N THR A 77 14.35 -9.11 11.29
CA THR A 77 13.74 -10.37 11.71
C THR A 77 12.79 -10.91 10.65
N GLN A 78 12.97 -12.18 10.33
CA GLN A 78 12.01 -12.89 9.48
C GLN A 78 11.30 -13.93 10.33
N GLN A 79 9.98 -13.79 10.44
CA GLN A 79 9.14 -14.73 11.18
C GLN A 79 7.72 -14.66 10.64
N VAL A 80 6.92 -15.67 10.91
CA VAL A 80 5.49 -15.67 10.61
C VAL A 80 4.76 -14.92 11.72
N TYR A 81 3.84 -14.04 11.34
CA TYR A 81 2.98 -13.33 12.28
C TYR A 81 1.58 -13.92 12.20
N LYS A 82 0.95 -14.15 13.35
CA LYS A 82 -0.43 -14.60 13.40
C LYS A 82 -1.33 -13.39 13.60
N ILE A 83 -2.08 -13.04 12.56
CA ILE A 83 -2.94 -11.86 12.55
C ILE A 83 -4.39 -12.31 12.55
N TYR A 84 -5.15 -11.86 13.55
CA TYR A 84 -6.56 -12.19 13.70
C TYR A 84 -7.39 -10.92 13.55
N ASP A 85 -8.59 -11.07 12.97
CA ASP A 85 -9.54 -9.98 12.96
C ASP A 85 -10.29 -9.91 14.31
N GLN A 86 -11.25 -8.99 14.44
CA GLN A 86 -12.01 -8.81 15.69
C GLN A 86 -12.87 -10.01 16.06
N ASP A 87 -13.13 -10.91 15.09
CA ASP A 87 -13.95 -12.11 15.29
C ASP A 87 -13.10 -13.37 15.43
N ASP A 88 -11.81 -13.20 15.72
CA ASP A 88 -10.83 -14.28 15.91
C ASP A 88 -10.57 -15.14 14.68
N ASN A 89 -10.81 -14.60 13.48
CA ASN A 89 -10.45 -15.29 12.23
C ASN A 89 -8.99 -15.03 11.88
N LEU A 90 -8.22 -16.09 11.62
CA LEU A 90 -6.83 -15.96 11.22
C LEU A 90 -6.76 -15.40 9.79
N ILE A 91 -6.11 -14.25 9.64
CA ILE A 91 -5.94 -13.57 8.35
C ILE A 91 -4.66 -14.04 7.66
N SER A 92 -3.58 -14.23 8.43
CA SER A 92 -2.26 -14.53 7.90
C SER A 92 -1.99 -16.03 7.83
N ASP A 93 -2.90 -16.79 7.19
CA ASP A 93 -2.65 -18.21 6.94
C ASP A 93 -1.52 -18.33 5.90
N CYS A 94 -0.71 -19.38 6.07
CA CYS A 94 0.56 -19.54 5.35
C CYS A 94 0.44 -19.31 3.84
N GLY A 95 1.17 -18.32 3.32
CA GLY A 95 1.25 -18.02 1.90
C GLY A 95 0.08 -17.24 1.31
N GLU A 96 -1.02 -17.10 2.04
CA GLU A 96 -2.21 -16.43 1.50
C GLU A 96 -2.06 -14.91 1.38
N LEU A 97 -1.40 -14.27 2.35
CA LEU A 97 -1.15 -12.84 2.26
C LEU A 97 -0.22 -12.50 1.10
N GLU A 98 0.84 -13.31 0.92
CA GLU A 98 1.76 -13.14 -0.21
C GLU A 98 1.03 -13.23 -1.53
N ALA A 99 0.22 -14.28 -1.72
CA ALA A 99 -0.53 -14.49 -2.95
C ALA A 99 -1.49 -13.35 -3.24
N SER A 100 -2.25 -12.92 -2.25
CA SER A 100 -3.21 -11.81 -2.39
C SER A 100 -2.50 -10.48 -2.65
N ALA A 101 -1.40 -10.23 -1.94
CA ALA A 101 -0.62 -9.01 -2.14
C ALA A 101 -0.07 -8.93 -3.57
N TYR A 102 0.43 -10.05 -4.09
CA TYR A 102 0.92 -10.09 -5.47
C TYR A 102 -0.17 -9.71 -6.47
N GLU A 103 -1.38 -10.25 -6.30
CA GLU A 103 -2.49 -9.96 -7.19
C GLU A 103 -2.85 -8.47 -7.22
N TYR A 104 -2.90 -7.82 -6.06
CA TYR A 104 -3.25 -6.39 -5.99
C TYR A 104 -2.11 -5.48 -6.42
N PHE A 105 -0.89 -5.75 -5.97
CA PHE A 105 0.23 -4.84 -6.20
C PHE A 105 0.98 -5.09 -7.51
N HIS A 106 0.88 -6.28 -8.08
CA HIS A 106 1.59 -6.62 -9.33
C HIS A 106 0.69 -7.06 -10.49
N GLU A 107 -0.54 -7.46 -10.21
CA GLU A 107 -1.46 -7.93 -11.25
C GLU A 107 -2.69 -7.04 -11.43
N SER A 108 -2.74 -5.90 -10.76
CA SER A 108 -3.82 -4.92 -10.89
C SER A 108 -5.21 -5.49 -10.63
N LYS A 109 -5.32 -6.38 -9.64
CA LYS A 109 -6.59 -7.05 -9.34
C LYS A 109 -7.72 -6.08 -9.06
N TYR A 110 -7.46 -5.03 -8.28
CA TYR A 110 -8.48 -4.05 -7.92
C TYR A 110 -9.04 -3.35 -9.16
N GLU A 111 -8.17 -2.90 -10.07
CA GLU A 111 -8.58 -2.22 -11.28
C GLU A 111 -9.36 -3.14 -12.21
N LYS A 112 -8.97 -4.42 -12.29
CA LYS A 112 -9.69 -5.42 -13.10
C LYS A 112 -11.08 -5.72 -12.56
N GLU A 113 -11.24 -5.77 -11.23
CA GLU A 113 -12.52 -6.03 -10.59
C GLU A 113 -13.44 -4.82 -10.63
N SER A 114 -12.91 -3.61 -10.80
CA SER A 114 -13.68 -2.36 -10.76
C SER A 114 -14.35 -2.01 -12.09
N HIS A 115 -14.22 -2.86 -13.10
CA HIS A 115 -14.81 -2.64 -14.42
C HIS A 115 -16.03 -3.49 -14.67
#